data_fb5639124b4bf8f86ef67f6d402431d3
#
_entry.id   fb5639124b4bf8f86ef67f6d402431d3
#
_cell.length_a   1.000
_cell.length_b   1.000
_cell.length_c   1.000
_cell.angle_alpha   90.00
_cell.angle_beta   90.00
_cell.angle_gamma   90.00
#
_symmetry.space_group_name_H-M   'P 1'
#
loop_
_entity.id
_entity.type
_entity.pdbx_description
1 polymer ?
#
loop_
_entity_poly.entity_id
_entity_poly.type
_entity_poly.pdbx_seq_one_letter_code
_entity_poly.pdbx_strand_id
1 'polypeptide(L)'
;KWKHWWPAEKPGMTVDRIVSFVDMPKTFLSLTGAAVPKSYQGRIFLGGDIEPAPKYHLSFRERADECSDMVRGMRDEQYAYIKNYMPWAPNGQKLRYMWTMIGTQAWEKHYQDGKCDAVTGRFFRPRPSEEFYDTVNDFDNIHNLANSPQHRAKLTELKQALRKKQLELFDSGLLPENMRVRRAEANGLTIYEMVRDPKLYPLEKYLDFSDLALSRNPTNLNQLIKGMKDPDEGIRYWAICGLFLLEEKAKPALKTIEKALTDDSTEVQMMAAWTLHKFGDQEKAAITLSAVHKVANKDKPLYESIKRWMNAVHPKH
;
A
#
# COMPACT_ATOMS: atom_id res chain seq x y z
N LYS A 1 24.82 21.45 28.12
CA LYS A 1 25.86 21.19 27.11
C LYS A 1 25.33 21.37 25.68
N TRP A 2 24.10 20.95 25.40
CA TRP A 2 23.51 20.86 24.06
C TRP A 2 22.49 21.97 23.75
N LYS A 3 22.35 23.02 24.58
CA LYS A 3 21.35 24.10 24.44
C LYS A 3 21.39 24.82 23.10
N HIS A 4 22.58 25.02 22.53
CA HIS A 4 22.78 25.68 21.24
C HIS A 4 22.31 24.84 20.03
N TRP A 5 21.94 23.60 20.26
CA TRP A 5 21.39 22.70 19.22
C TRP A 5 19.88 22.56 19.29
N TRP A 6 19.24 23.17 20.27
CA TRP A 6 17.81 23.09 20.42
C TRP A 6 17.10 23.86 19.30
N PRO A 7 16.11 23.26 18.65
CA PRO A 7 15.32 23.95 17.65
C PRO A 7 14.30 24.91 18.26
N ALA A 8 14.03 24.83 19.57
CA ALA A 8 13.11 25.67 20.33
C ALA A 8 13.86 26.75 21.12
N GLU A 9 13.21 27.90 21.31
CA GLU A 9 13.78 29.03 22.09
C GLU A 9 13.95 28.69 23.58
N LYS A 10 13.02 27.89 24.12
CA LYS A 10 12.99 27.51 25.54
C LYS A 10 12.70 26.03 25.73
N PRO A 11 13.20 25.41 26.83
CA PRO A 11 12.83 24.04 27.19
C PRO A 11 11.32 23.89 27.39
N GLY A 12 10.79 22.75 26.93
CA GLY A 12 9.36 22.43 27.07
C GLY A 12 8.46 23.00 25.99
N MET A 13 9.00 23.76 25.03
CA MET A 13 8.23 24.21 23.87
C MET A 13 8.08 23.09 22.83
N THR A 14 6.95 23.10 22.12
CA THR A 14 6.72 22.29 20.93
C THR A 14 7.33 22.99 19.71
N VAL A 15 7.86 22.21 18.80
CA VAL A 15 8.37 22.68 17.50
C VAL A 15 7.53 22.09 16.40
N ASP A 16 6.85 22.95 15.65
CA ASP A 16 5.94 22.58 14.55
C ASP A 16 6.70 22.30 13.25
N ARG A 17 7.71 21.45 13.34
CA ARG A 17 8.49 21.00 12.19
C ARG A 17 8.16 19.55 11.87
N ILE A 18 7.80 19.27 10.62
CA ILE A 18 7.68 17.90 10.14
C ILE A 18 9.05 17.23 10.18
N VAL A 19 9.15 16.13 10.93
CA VAL A 19 10.35 15.29 11.07
C VAL A 19 9.98 13.84 10.77
N SER A 20 10.87 13.14 10.08
CA SER A 20 10.71 11.73 9.70
C SER A 20 11.86 10.88 10.26
N PHE A 21 11.64 9.58 10.42
CA PHE A 21 12.72 8.66 10.80
C PHE A 21 13.88 8.63 9.81
N VAL A 22 13.66 8.92 8.52
CA VAL A 22 14.72 9.04 7.52
C VAL A 22 15.64 10.23 7.76
N ASP A 23 15.21 11.20 8.58
CA ASP A 23 16.00 12.38 8.96
C ASP A 23 17.01 12.07 10.09
N MET A 24 16.72 11.04 10.89
CA MET A 24 17.52 10.69 12.07
C MET A 24 18.98 10.35 11.74
N PRO A 25 19.29 9.44 10.81
CA PRO A 25 20.67 9.06 10.55
C PRO A 25 21.52 10.25 10.09
N LYS A 26 20.98 11.07 9.19
CA LYS A 26 21.67 12.27 8.69
C LYS A 26 21.94 13.29 9.80
N THR A 27 20.93 13.51 10.65
CA THR A 27 21.04 14.41 11.80
C THR A 27 22.09 13.93 12.80
N PHE A 28 22.09 12.63 13.14
CA PHE A 28 23.06 12.09 14.09
C PHE A 28 24.49 12.15 13.55
N LEU A 29 24.70 11.88 12.28
CA LEU A 29 26.04 12.05 11.67
C LEU A 29 26.52 13.51 11.74
N SER A 30 25.65 14.48 11.40
CA SER A 30 25.97 15.90 11.52
C SER A 30 26.30 16.28 12.98
N LEU A 31 25.50 15.84 13.94
CA LEU A 31 25.73 16.13 15.38
C LEU A 31 27.06 15.57 15.92
N THR A 32 27.56 14.48 15.34
CA THR A 32 28.83 13.84 15.73
C THR A 32 30.03 14.36 14.92
N GLY A 33 29.80 15.20 13.90
CA GLY A 33 30.83 15.68 13.00
C GLY A 33 31.30 14.63 11.98
N ALA A 34 30.54 13.53 11.85
CA ALA A 34 30.81 12.47 10.88
C ALA A 34 30.35 12.87 9.47
N ALA A 35 31.04 12.39 8.44
CA ALA A 35 30.67 12.65 7.06
C ALA A 35 29.32 12.01 6.75
N VAL A 36 28.40 12.79 6.14
CA VAL A 36 27.07 12.31 5.74
C VAL A 36 27.16 11.71 4.33
N PRO A 37 26.86 10.42 4.13
CA PRO A 37 26.84 9.81 2.81
C PRO A 37 25.80 10.47 1.89
N LYS A 38 26.14 10.67 0.61
CA LYS A 38 25.22 11.27 -0.39
C LYS A 38 23.93 10.47 -0.62
N SER A 39 23.94 9.18 -0.29
CA SER A 39 22.78 8.30 -0.40
C SER A 39 21.71 8.54 0.67
N TYR A 40 22.00 9.30 1.73
CA TYR A 40 21.04 9.58 2.79
C TYR A 40 20.04 10.65 2.32
N GLN A 41 18.76 10.29 2.30
CA GLN A 41 17.69 11.10 1.73
C GLN A 41 17.03 12.07 2.74
N GLY A 42 17.26 11.87 4.03
CA GLY A 42 16.70 12.69 5.09
C GLY A 42 17.26 14.10 5.14
N ARG A 43 16.76 14.90 6.07
CA ARG A 43 17.18 16.29 6.34
C ARG A 43 17.70 16.42 7.75
N ILE A 44 18.71 17.24 7.93
CA ILE A 44 19.22 17.59 9.26
C ILE A 44 18.19 18.52 9.92
N PHE A 45 17.64 18.12 11.04
CA PHE A 45 16.62 18.90 11.76
C PHE A 45 17.07 19.40 13.13
N LEU A 46 18.29 19.05 13.54
CA LEU A 46 18.86 19.42 14.85
C LEU A 46 20.35 19.73 14.69
N GLY A 47 20.88 20.69 15.46
CA GLY A 47 22.30 21.06 15.46
C GLY A 47 22.61 22.34 14.69
N GLY A 48 23.86 22.51 14.31
CA GLY A 48 24.33 23.69 13.58
C GLY A 48 23.97 23.72 12.10
N ASP A 49 23.79 22.55 11.50
CA ASP A 49 23.62 22.40 10.04
C ASP A 49 22.15 22.13 9.65
N ILE A 50 21.19 22.72 10.38
CA ILE A 50 19.77 22.51 10.15
C ILE A 50 19.38 22.87 8.71
N GLU A 51 18.79 21.92 8.00
CA GLU A 51 18.27 22.10 6.65
C GLU A 51 16.81 22.64 6.69
N PRO A 52 16.31 23.28 5.61
CA PRO A 52 14.92 23.76 5.55
C PRO A 52 13.90 22.66 5.85
N ALA A 53 12.84 23.03 6.58
CA ALA A 53 11.75 22.10 6.87
C ALA A 53 11.07 21.58 5.58
N PRO A 54 10.71 20.31 5.49
CA PRO A 54 9.96 19.81 4.36
C PRO A 54 8.51 20.32 4.43
N LYS A 55 7.94 20.69 3.27
CA LYS A 55 6.50 21.02 3.18
C LYS A 55 5.62 19.77 3.38
N TYR A 56 6.12 18.62 2.99
CA TYR A 56 5.38 17.36 3.02
C TYR A 56 6.21 16.25 3.64
N HIS A 57 5.51 15.32 4.28
CA HIS A 57 6.05 14.05 4.76
C HIS A 57 5.41 12.90 3.98
N LEU A 58 6.26 12.02 3.43
CA LEU A 58 5.85 10.75 2.85
C LEU A 58 5.84 9.67 3.94
N SER A 59 4.72 9.01 4.12
CA SER A 59 4.61 7.78 4.88
C SER A 59 4.27 6.61 3.95
N PHE A 60 4.69 5.41 4.32
CA PHE A 60 4.39 4.21 3.55
C PHE A 60 4.28 2.99 4.44
N ARG A 61 3.48 2.04 3.99
CA ARG A 61 3.42 0.69 4.55
C ARG A 61 3.51 -0.30 3.40
N GLU A 62 4.41 -1.24 3.56
CA GLU A 62 4.57 -2.43 2.72
C GLU A 62 4.25 -3.67 3.55
N ARG A 63 5.00 -4.75 3.35
CA ARG A 63 4.85 -5.94 4.17
C ARG A 63 5.21 -5.65 5.64
N ALA A 64 4.33 -6.07 6.56
CA ALA A 64 4.60 -6.11 7.99
C ALA A 64 4.59 -7.57 8.42
N ASP A 65 5.74 -8.10 8.84
CA ASP A 65 5.97 -9.52 9.09
C ASP A 65 5.43 -10.40 7.95
N GLU A 66 4.42 -11.22 8.22
CA GLU A 66 3.77 -12.08 7.23
C GLU A 66 2.64 -11.39 6.44
N CYS A 67 2.30 -10.13 6.74
CA CYS A 67 1.18 -9.43 6.11
C CYS A 67 1.63 -8.45 5.05
N SER A 68 1.32 -8.73 3.78
CA SER A 68 1.52 -7.79 2.70
C SER A 68 0.48 -6.67 2.73
N ASP A 69 0.94 -5.46 2.48
CA ASP A 69 0.11 -4.29 2.28
C ASP A 69 0.77 -3.38 1.23
N MET A 70 0.03 -2.40 0.74
CA MET A 70 0.54 -1.40 -0.19
C MET A 70 -0.19 -0.09 0.11
N VAL A 71 0.40 0.74 0.97
CA VAL A 71 -0.16 2.03 1.39
C VAL A 71 0.87 3.14 1.22
N ARG A 72 0.42 4.27 0.73
CA ARG A 72 1.22 5.50 0.66
C ARG A 72 0.44 6.65 1.26
N GLY A 73 1.10 7.47 2.06
CA GLY A 73 0.54 8.67 2.64
C GLY A 73 1.37 9.90 2.33
N MET A 74 0.71 11.01 2.13
CA MET A 74 1.32 12.32 2.01
C MET A 74 0.66 13.26 3.00
N ARG A 75 1.45 13.85 3.88
CA ARG A 75 0.97 14.75 4.93
C ARG A 75 1.67 16.10 4.84
N ASP A 76 0.92 17.18 5.07
CA ASP A 76 1.47 18.47 5.48
C ASP A 76 1.19 18.75 6.98
N GLU A 77 1.26 19.99 7.39
CA GLU A 77 1.05 20.38 8.80
C GLU A 77 -0.38 20.12 9.28
N GLN A 78 -1.38 20.22 8.39
CA GLN A 78 -2.79 20.09 8.75
C GLN A 78 -3.45 18.85 8.17
N TYR A 79 -3.15 18.47 6.93
CA TYR A 79 -3.89 17.44 6.20
C TYR A 79 -3.06 16.20 5.95
N ALA A 80 -3.71 15.05 6.00
CA ALA A 80 -3.14 13.76 5.62
C ALA A 80 -3.96 13.10 4.51
N TYR A 81 -3.32 12.80 3.39
CA TYR A 81 -3.86 11.99 2.31
C TYR A 81 -3.25 10.59 2.38
N ILE A 82 -4.09 9.56 2.28
CA ILE A 82 -3.69 8.15 2.29
C ILE A 82 -4.26 7.48 1.04
N LYS A 83 -3.41 6.77 0.31
CA LYS A 83 -3.77 5.94 -0.83
C LYS A 83 -3.56 4.48 -0.48
N ASN A 84 -4.64 3.71 -0.46
CA ASN A 84 -4.66 2.28 -0.22
C ASN A 84 -4.65 1.55 -1.57
N TYR A 85 -3.52 0.98 -1.93
CA TYR A 85 -3.36 0.19 -3.16
C TYR A 85 -3.93 -1.22 -3.03
N MET A 86 -4.16 -1.69 -1.80
CA MET A 86 -4.85 -2.94 -1.49
C MET A 86 -6.11 -2.65 -0.63
N PRO A 87 -7.12 -1.96 -1.17
CA PRO A 87 -8.28 -1.53 -0.37
C PRO A 87 -9.15 -2.71 0.10
N TRP A 88 -9.01 -3.88 -0.50
CA TRP A 88 -9.67 -5.12 -0.03
C TRP A 88 -9.08 -5.66 1.27
N ALA A 89 -7.85 -5.30 1.61
CA ALA A 89 -7.23 -5.72 2.86
C ALA A 89 -7.64 -4.77 4.00
N PRO A 90 -8.06 -5.28 5.17
CA PRO A 90 -8.32 -4.45 6.33
C PRO A 90 -7.02 -3.92 6.95
N ASN A 91 -7.11 -2.91 7.82
CA ASN A 91 -5.98 -2.50 8.66
C ASN A 91 -5.60 -3.63 9.64
N GLY A 92 -6.58 -4.33 10.16
CA GLY A 92 -6.48 -5.49 11.05
C GLY A 92 -6.14 -6.78 10.34
N GLN A 93 -5.12 -6.81 9.49
CA GLN A 93 -4.58 -8.05 8.97
C GLN A 93 -3.98 -8.87 10.12
N LYS A 94 -4.20 -10.19 10.10
CA LYS A 94 -3.78 -11.09 11.20
C LYS A 94 -2.25 -11.22 11.26
N LEU A 95 -1.61 -10.28 11.95
CA LEU A 95 -0.21 -10.38 12.35
C LEU A 95 -0.12 -11.30 13.58
N ARG A 96 0.68 -12.34 13.49
CA ARG A 96 0.77 -13.37 14.53
C ARG A 96 1.00 -12.79 15.93
N TYR A 97 1.96 -11.87 16.07
CA TYR A 97 2.27 -11.28 17.38
C TYR A 97 1.10 -10.43 17.94
N MET A 98 0.34 -9.72 17.08
CA MET A 98 -0.81 -8.93 17.52
C MET A 98 -1.94 -9.83 18.05
N TRP A 99 -2.15 -10.98 17.39
CA TRP A 99 -3.21 -11.92 17.80
C TRP A 99 -2.82 -12.82 18.98
N THR A 100 -1.60 -12.72 19.52
CA THR A 100 -1.26 -13.27 20.84
C THR A 100 -1.75 -12.39 21.99
N MET A 101 -2.10 -11.12 21.73
CA MET A 101 -2.58 -10.19 22.74
C MET A 101 -4.07 -10.40 23.02
N ILE A 102 -4.42 -10.57 24.29
CA ILE A 102 -5.82 -10.77 24.75
C ILE A 102 -6.73 -9.61 24.32
N GLY A 103 -6.22 -8.37 24.35
CA GLY A 103 -6.98 -7.20 23.91
C GLY A 103 -7.37 -7.25 22.44
N THR A 104 -6.47 -7.67 21.55
CA THR A 104 -6.75 -7.82 20.13
C THR A 104 -7.81 -8.92 19.87
N GLN A 105 -7.68 -10.05 20.58
CA GLN A 105 -8.66 -11.16 20.47
C GLN A 105 -10.04 -10.73 20.99
N ALA A 106 -10.10 -10.02 22.11
CA ALA A 106 -11.35 -9.50 22.66
C ALA A 106 -12.01 -8.49 21.71
N TRP A 107 -11.22 -7.61 21.08
CA TRP A 107 -11.72 -6.65 20.10
C TRP A 107 -12.24 -7.34 18.83
N GLU A 108 -11.51 -8.33 18.30
CA GLU A 108 -11.98 -9.13 17.16
C GLU A 108 -13.29 -9.85 17.49
N LYS A 109 -13.37 -10.46 18.68
CA LYS A 109 -14.61 -11.10 19.13
C LYS A 109 -15.77 -10.10 19.22
N HIS A 110 -15.53 -8.93 19.80
CA HIS A 110 -16.53 -7.86 19.89
C HIS A 110 -17.03 -7.42 18.51
N TYR A 111 -16.11 -7.35 17.51
CA TYR A 111 -16.48 -7.09 16.12
C TYR A 111 -17.32 -8.22 15.50
N GLN A 112 -16.93 -9.49 15.71
CA GLN A 112 -17.66 -10.67 15.22
C GLN A 112 -19.05 -10.77 15.83
N ASP A 113 -19.20 -10.38 17.09
CA ASP A 113 -20.48 -10.32 17.80
C ASP A 113 -21.39 -9.15 17.31
N GLY A 114 -20.95 -8.34 16.35
CA GLY A 114 -21.69 -7.19 15.82
C GLY A 114 -21.82 -6.01 16.79
N LYS A 115 -20.96 -5.94 17.81
CA LYS A 115 -21.00 -4.93 18.87
C LYS A 115 -20.15 -3.69 18.59
N CYS A 116 -19.28 -3.71 17.58
CA CYS A 116 -18.50 -2.54 17.16
C CYS A 116 -19.37 -1.56 16.37
N ASP A 117 -19.20 -0.28 16.66
CA ASP A 117 -19.75 0.81 15.86
C ASP A 117 -19.01 1.01 14.52
N ALA A 118 -19.32 2.09 13.81
CA ALA A 118 -18.72 2.39 12.52
C ALA A 118 -17.21 2.69 12.66
N VAL A 119 -16.77 3.30 13.75
CA VAL A 119 -15.38 3.71 14.00
C VAL A 119 -14.56 2.53 14.49
N THR A 120 -15.01 1.87 15.55
CA THR A 120 -14.28 0.77 16.17
C THR A 120 -14.23 -0.49 15.30
N GLY A 121 -15.22 -0.69 14.43
CA GLY A 121 -15.25 -1.82 13.48
C GLY A 121 -14.45 -1.59 12.20
N ARG A 122 -14.04 -0.35 11.87
CA ARG A 122 -13.33 -0.08 10.59
C ARG A 122 -11.99 -0.80 10.49
N PHE A 123 -11.35 -1.10 11.61
CA PHE A 123 -10.08 -1.83 11.65
C PHE A 123 -10.16 -3.21 10.97
N PHE A 124 -11.30 -3.88 11.06
CA PHE A 124 -11.55 -5.22 10.53
C PHE A 124 -12.20 -5.24 9.13
N ARG A 125 -12.53 -4.07 8.57
CA ARG A 125 -13.23 -3.97 7.28
C ARG A 125 -12.28 -3.60 6.15
N PRO A 126 -12.63 -3.93 4.87
CA PRO A 126 -11.98 -3.34 3.72
C PRO A 126 -11.92 -1.82 3.81
N ARG A 127 -10.86 -1.25 3.27
CA ARG A 127 -10.58 0.19 3.32
C ARG A 127 -11.12 0.90 2.07
N PRO A 128 -11.41 2.21 2.13
CA PRO A 128 -11.54 3.00 0.91
C PRO A 128 -10.21 3.05 0.15
N SER A 129 -10.26 3.25 -1.18
CA SER A 129 -9.04 3.43 -1.99
C SER A 129 -8.28 4.70 -1.61
N GLU A 130 -9.01 5.72 -1.17
CA GLU A 130 -8.46 7.02 -0.77
C GLU A 130 -9.04 7.48 0.55
N GLU A 131 -8.17 8.02 1.40
CA GLU A 131 -8.56 8.63 2.66
C GLU A 131 -7.92 10.02 2.75
N PHE A 132 -8.67 10.98 3.30
CA PHE A 132 -8.19 12.33 3.46
C PHE A 132 -8.73 12.94 4.77
N TYR A 133 -7.85 13.43 5.61
CA TYR A 133 -8.18 13.87 6.97
C TYR A 133 -7.62 15.25 7.28
N ASP A 134 -8.37 16.05 8.03
CA ASP A 134 -7.88 17.25 8.71
C ASP A 134 -7.35 16.85 10.10
N THR A 135 -6.06 16.59 10.19
CA THR A 135 -5.42 16.03 11.39
C THR A 135 -5.31 17.00 12.56
N VAL A 136 -5.67 18.27 12.35
CA VAL A 136 -5.74 19.30 13.40
C VAL A 136 -7.12 19.33 14.05
N ASN A 137 -8.19 19.29 13.23
CA ASN A 137 -9.56 19.35 13.73
C ASN A 137 -10.19 17.96 13.95
N ASP A 138 -9.60 16.91 13.39
CA ASP A 138 -9.99 15.51 13.54
C ASP A 138 -8.76 14.66 13.88
N PHE A 139 -8.26 14.82 15.11
CA PHE A 139 -7.02 14.20 15.59
C PHE A 139 -7.04 12.66 15.43
N ASP A 140 -8.19 12.04 15.62
CA ASP A 140 -8.37 10.58 15.51
C ASP A 140 -8.62 10.09 14.08
N ASN A 141 -8.63 11.00 13.10
CA ASN A 141 -8.89 10.69 11.68
C ASN A 141 -10.18 9.88 11.48
N ILE A 142 -11.28 10.34 12.07
CA ILE A 142 -12.59 9.67 12.02
C ILE A 142 -13.33 10.01 10.72
N HIS A 143 -13.27 11.27 10.29
CA HIS A 143 -14.04 11.81 9.18
C HIS A 143 -13.23 11.85 7.88
N ASN A 144 -13.44 10.86 7.02
CA ASN A 144 -12.78 10.84 5.72
C ASN A 144 -13.37 11.91 4.78
N LEU A 145 -12.57 12.92 4.45
CA LEU A 145 -12.91 14.07 3.61
C LEU A 145 -12.61 13.84 2.11
N ALA A 146 -12.21 12.64 1.68
CA ALA A 146 -11.82 12.37 0.29
C ALA A 146 -12.91 12.71 -0.73
N ASN A 147 -14.18 12.67 -0.34
CA ASN A 147 -15.33 13.03 -1.18
C ASN A 147 -15.88 14.44 -0.92
N SER A 148 -15.23 15.24 -0.06
CA SER A 148 -15.69 16.60 0.28
C SER A 148 -15.39 17.58 -0.85
N PRO A 149 -16.40 18.24 -1.46
CA PRO A 149 -16.15 19.24 -2.50
C PRO A 149 -15.30 20.42 -2.02
N GLN A 150 -15.48 20.81 -0.76
CA GLN A 150 -14.77 21.94 -0.14
C GLN A 150 -13.26 21.68 -0.02
N HIS A 151 -12.86 20.42 0.11
CA HIS A 151 -11.45 20.01 0.29
C HIS A 151 -10.78 19.52 -1.00
N ARG A 152 -11.49 19.54 -2.14
CA ARG A 152 -11.02 18.99 -3.42
C ARG A 152 -9.67 19.57 -3.87
N ALA A 153 -9.49 20.88 -3.75
CA ALA A 153 -8.24 21.53 -4.15
C ALA A 153 -7.05 21.03 -3.33
N LYS A 154 -7.22 20.94 -2.01
CA LYS A 154 -6.18 20.46 -1.09
C LYS A 154 -5.89 18.97 -1.27
N LEU A 155 -6.91 18.16 -1.44
CA LEU A 155 -6.77 16.76 -1.79
C LEU A 155 -5.95 16.57 -3.08
N THR A 156 -6.27 17.36 -4.12
CA THR A 156 -5.54 17.30 -5.40
C THR A 156 -4.07 17.68 -5.23
N GLU A 157 -3.78 18.72 -4.44
CA GLU A 157 -2.41 19.13 -4.12
C GLU A 157 -1.60 17.96 -3.50
N LEU A 158 -2.16 17.29 -2.47
CA LEU A 158 -1.46 16.18 -1.80
C LEU A 158 -1.34 14.94 -2.69
N LYS A 159 -2.32 14.66 -3.55
CA LYS A 159 -2.24 13.58 -4.56
C LYS A 159 -1.10 13.83 -5.54
N GLN A 160 -0.97 15.06 -6.03
CA GLN A 160 0.12 15.45 -6.93
C GLN A 160 1.48 15.40 -6.23
N ALA A 161 1.55 15.86 -4.98
CA ALA A 161 2.76 15.77 -4.18
C ALA A 161 3.19 14.31 -3.94
N LEU A 162 2.23 13.40 -3.65
CA LEU A 162 2.50 11.99 -3.51
C LEU A 162 3.05 11.40 -4.81
N ARG A 163 2.35 11.61 -5.94
CA ARG A 163 2.78 11.08 -7.23
C ARG A 163 4.18 11.57 -7.61
N LYS A 164 4.44 12.87 -7.43
CA LYS A 164 5.77 13.44 -7.67
C LYS A 164 6.82 12.75 -6.82
N LYS A 165 6.52 12.54 -5.53
CA LYS A 165 7.46 11.90 -4.60
C LYS A 165 7.71 10.42 -4.92
N GLN A 166 6.69 9.69 -5.35
CA GLN A 166 6.84 8.30 -5.81
C GLN A 166 7.77 8.21 -7.02
N LEU A 167 7.63 9.11 -7.99
CA LEU A 167 8.51 9.18 -9.16
C LEU A 167 9.94 9.55 -8.80
N GLU A 168 10.15 10.54 -7.93
CA GLU A 168 11.47 10.97 -7.45
C GLU A 168 12.22 9.84 -6.72
N LEU A 169 11.51 9.02 -5.97
CA LEU A 169 12.10 7.95 -5.16
C LEU A 169 12.17 6.61 -5.89
N PHE A 170 11.66 6.51 -7.11
CA PHE A 170 11.51 5.24 -7.82
C PHE A 170 10.74 4.22 -6.99
N ASP A 171 9.53 4.58 -6.55
CA ASP A 171 8.72 3.78 -5.63
C ASP A 171 8.51 2.35 -6.15
N SER A 172 9.16 1.40 -5.52
CA SER A 172 9.08 -0.01 -5.89
C SER A 172 7.74 -0.67 -5.50
N GLY A 173 6.96 -0.04 -4.65
CA GLY A 173 5.79 -0.65 -3.99
C GLY A 173 4.50 -0.64 -4.81
N LEU A 174 4.57 -0.48 -6.12
CA LEU A 174 3.43 -0.60 -7.05
C LEU A 174 3.21 -2.03 -7.54
N LEU A 175 4.10 -2.94 -7.22
CA LEU A 175 3.99 -4.36 -7.53
C LEU A 175 4.15 -5.20 -6.26
N PRO A 176 3.53 -6.38 -6.18
CA PRO A 176 3.76 -7.34 -5.12
C PRO A 176 5.25 -7.66 -4.93
N GLU A 177 5.67 -7.89 -3.69
CA GLU A 177 7.08 -8.10 -3.34
C GLU A 177 7.74 -9.21 -4.18
N ASN A 178 7.08 -10.36 -4.33
CA ASN A 178 7.64 -11.49 -5.09
C ASN A 178 7.81 -11.19 -6.57
N MET A 179 6.87 -10.44 -7.16
CA MET A 179 6.98 -10.01 -8.56
C MET A 179 8.21 -9.13 -8.75
N ARG A 180 8.48 -8.21 -7.80
CA ARG A 180 9.68 -7.34 -7.82
C ARG A 180 10.96 -8.17 -7.69
N VAL A 181 10.98 -9.12 -6.73
CA VAL A 181 12.15 -9.98 -6.49
C VAL A 181 12.45 -10.84 -7.73
N ARG A 182 11.46 -11.58 -8.25
CA ARG A 182 11.63 -12.41 -9.44
C ARG A 182 12.14 -11.60 -10.64
N ARG A 183 11.58 -10.41 -10.85
CA ARG A 183 11.97 -9.55 -11.98
C ARG A 183 13.41 -9.03 -11.82
N ALA A 184 13.82 -8.64 -10.63
CA ALA A 184 15.18 -8.21 -10.35
C ALA A 184 16.18 -9.37 -10.55
N GLU A 185 15.92 -10.53 -9.95
CA GLU A 185 16.75 -11.73 -10.07
C GLU A 185 16.89 -12.21 -11.52
N ALA A 186 15.80 -12.23 -12.29
CA ALA A 186 15.82 -12.63 -13.70
C ALA A 186 16.72 -11.73 -14.58
N ASN A 187 17.03 -10.51 -14.11
CA ASN A 187 17.91 -9.56 -14.78
C ASN A 187 19.29 -9.40 -14.10
N GLY A 188 19.58 -10.19 -13.06
CA GLY A 188 20.82 -10.10 -12.30
C GLY A 188 21.00 -8.78 -11.55
N LEU A 189 19.89 -8.14 -11.16
CA LEU A 189 19.87 -6.82 -10.53
C LEU A 189 19.32 -6.91 -9.11
N THR A 190 19.62 -5.91 -8.29
CA THR A 190 18.88 -5.62 -7.07
C THR A 190 17.55 -4.92 -7.42
N ILE A 191 16.57 -4.96 -6.50
CA ILE A 191 15.32 -4.18 -6.68
C ILE A 191 15.64 -2.70 -6.85
N TYR A 192 16.64 -2.17 -6.12
CA TYR A 192 17.06 -0.78 -6.21
C TYR A 192 17.52 -0.39 -7.62
N GLU A 193 18.28 -1.25 -8.28
CA GLU A 193 18.75 -1.04 -9.67
C GLU A 193 17.62 -1.22 -10.67
N MET A 194 16.84 -2.29 -10.53
CA MET A 194 15.72 -2.60 -11.43
C MET A 194 14.69 -1.46 -11.53
N VAL A 195 14.28 -0.86 -10.41
CA VAL A 195 13.25 0.20 -10.41
C VAL A 195 13.72 1.50 -11.06
N ARG A 196 15.01 1.65 -11.33
CA ARG A 196 15.60 2.78 -12.05
C ARG A 196 15.69 2.57 -13.54
N ASP A 197 15.45 1.35 -14.01
CA ASP A 197 15.31 1.07 -15.44
C ASP A 197 13.83 1.11 -15.85
N PRO A 198 13.39 2.13 -16.61
CA PRO A 198 12.00 2.27 -17.02
C PRO A 198 11.52 1.18 -17.97
N LYS A 199 12.44 0.38 -18.55
CA LYS A 199 12.09 -0.78 -19.36
C LYS A 199 11.70 -1.98 -18.48
N LEU A 200 12.35 -2.11 -17.31
CA LEU A 200 12.08 -3.17 -16.36
C LEU A 200 11.00 -2.79 -15.35
N TYR A 201 10.87 -1.49 -15.05
CA TYR A 201 9.90 -1.00 -14.08
C TYR A 201 9.28 0.32 -14.56
N PRO A 202 8.30 0.29 -15.46
CA PRO A 202 7.65 1.49 -16.00
C PRO A 202 6.70 2.13 -14.96
N LEU A 203 7.28 2.76 -13.93
CA LEU A 203 6.57 3.25 -12.75
C LEU A 203 5.39 4.17 -13.10
N GLU A 204 5.53 5.08 -14.08
CA GLU A 204 4.40 5.94 -14.49
C GLU A 204 3.21 5.14 -14.97
N LYS A 205 3.43 4.10 -15.79
CA LYS A 205 2.36 3.22 -16.27
C LYS A 205 1.69 2.47 -15.11
N TYR A 206 2.47 2.03 -14.10
CA TYR A 206 1.90 1.38 -12.93
C TYR A 206 1.07 2.33 -12.10
N LEU A 207 1.51 3.58 -11.91
CA LEU A 207 0.74 4.61 -11.23
C LEU A 207 -0.58 4.88 -11.96
N ASP A 208 -0.54 5.08 -13.28
CA ASP A 208 -1.73 5.34 -14.09
C ASP A 208 -2.70 4.16 -14.06
N PHE A 209 -2.19 2.93 -14.21
CA PHE A 209 -3.04 1.74 -14.21
C PHE A 209 -3.61 1.41 -12.82
N SER A 210 -2.84 1.69 -11.76
CA SER A 210 -3.35 1.57 -10.39
C SER A 210 -4.44 2.60 -10.11
N ASP A 211 -4.31 3.83 -10.59
CA ASP A 211 -5.36 4.86 -10.48
C ASP A 211 -6.63 4.44 -11.19
N LEU A 212 -6.48 3.89 -12.42
CA LEU A 212 -7.59 3.34 -13.18
C LEU A 212 -8.32 2.23 -12.39
N ALA A 213 -7.56 1.27 -11.88
CA ALA A 213 -8.09 0.13 -11.11
C ALA A 213 -8.79 0.58 -9.83
N LEU A 214 -8.16 1.45 -9.06
CA LEU A 214 -8.64 1.93 -7.76
C LEU A 214 -9.84 2.89 -7.86
N SER A 215 -10.08 3.46 -9.04
CA SER A 215 -11.24 4.35 -9.28
C SER A 215 -12.58 3.64 -9.13
N ARG A 216 -12.63 2.32 -9.24
CA ARG A 216 -13.86 1.49 -9.25
C ARG A 216 -14.91 1.97 -10.24
N ASN A 217 -14.48 2.68 -11.29
CA ASN A 217 -15.38 3.22 -12.30
C ASN A 217 -15.69 2.16 -13.37
N PRO A 218 -16.97 1.74 -13.54
CA PRO A 218 -17.33 0.73 -14.53
C PRO A 218 -17.04 1.13 -15.98
N THR A 219 -16.93 2.42 -16.28
CA THR A 219 -16.56 2.89 -17.63
C THR A 219 -15.17 2.44 -18.05
N ASN A 220 -14.32 2.07 -17.08
CA ASN A 220 -12.96 1.58 -17.30
C ASN A 220 -12.89 0.10 -17.66
N LEU A 221 -14.02 -0.63 -17.67
CA LEU A 221 -14.06 -2.07 -17.89
C LEU A 221 -13.30 -2.51 -19.14
N ASN A 222 -13.54 -1.85 -20.29
CA ASN A 222 -12.86 -2.20 -21.53
C ASN A 222 -11.34 -1.97 -21.47
N GLN A 223 -10.90 -0.93 -20.77
CA GLN A 223 -9.48 -0.64 -20.58
C GLN A 223 -8.82 -1.68 -19.66
N LEU A 224 -9.51 -2.13 -18.62
CA LEU A 224 -9.05 -3.21 -17.74
C LEU A 224 -8.96 -4.54 -18.51
N ILE A 225 -9.97 -4.89 -19.33
CA ILE A 225 -9.93 -6.09 -20.19
C ILE A 225 -8.75 -6.01 -21.19
N LYS A 226 -8.46 -4.83 -21.74
CA LYS A 226 -7.29 -4.63 -22.59
C LYS A 226 -5.98 -4.82 -21.82
N GLY A 227 -5.91 -4.29 -20.60
CA GLY A 227 -4.76 -4.43 -19.71
C GLY A 227 -4.43 -5.88 -19.35
N MET A 228 -5.43 -6.77 -19.31
CA MET A 228 -5.19 -8.22 -19.11
C MET A 228 -4.42 -8.89 -20.26
N LYS A 229 -4.18 -8.20 -21.36
CA LYS A 229 -3.40 -8.70 -22.49
C LYS A 229 -2.03 -8.02 -22.63
N ASP A 230 -1.68 -7.16 -21.68
CA ASP A 230 -0.40 -6.46 -21.70
C ASP A 230 0.76 -7.44 -21.50
N PRO A 231 1.88 -7.29 -22.23
CA PRO A 231 3.06 -8.13 -22.01
C PRO A 231 3.66 -7.98 -20.61
N ASP A 232 3.48 -6.81 -19.98
CA ASP A 232 3.95 -6.58 -18.60
C ASP A 232 2.99 -7.18 -17.57
N GLU A 233 3.50 -8.11 -16.76
CA GLU A 233 2.72 -8.76 -15.69
C GLU A 233 2.18 -7.77 -14.66
N GLY A 234 2.89 -6.65 -14.41
CA GLY A 234 2.46 -5.61 -13.48
C GLY A 234 1.22 -4.85 -13.97
N ILE A 235 1.11 -4.63 -15.28
CA ILE A 235 -0.11 -4.06 -15.88
C ILE A 235 -1.26 -5.08 -15.80
N ARG A 236 -1.01 -6.37 -16.10
CA ARG A 236 -2.02 -7.43 -15.93
C ARG A 236 -2.47 -7.57 -14.49
N TYR A 237 -1.54 -7.45 -13.53
CA TYR A 237 -1.86 -7.45 -12.09
C TYR A 237 -2.81 -6.29 -11.73
N TRP A 238 -2.51 -5.06 -12.14
CA TRP A 238 -3.41 -3.93 -11.87
C TRP A 238 -4.74 -4.05 -12.61
N ALA A 239 -4.73 -4.62 -13.82
CA ALA A 239 -5.95 -4.86 -14.57
C ALA A 239 -6.89 -5.84 -13.84
N ILE A 240 -6.37 -6.98 -13.35
CA ILE A 240 -7.18 -7.94 -12.60
C ILE A 240 -7.61 -7.37 -11.24
N CYS A 241 -6.78 -6.57 -10.57
CA CYS A 241 -7.18 -5.85 -9.35
C CYS A 241 -8.36 -4.90 -9.62
N GLY A 242 -8.34 -4.20 -10.75
CA GLY A 242 -9.46 -3.35 -11.18
C GLY A 242 -10.74 -4.14 -11.42
N LEU A 243 -10.65 -5.28 -12.12
CA LEU A 243 -11.80 -6.19 -12.34
C LEU A 243 -12.34 -6.73 -11.01
N PHE A 244 -11.47 -7.11 -10.08
CA PHE A 244 -11.85 -7.51 -8.73
C PHE A 244 -12.63 -6.41 -7.98
N LEU A 245 -12.18 -5.16 -8.08
CA LEU A 245 -12.79 -4.01 -7.42
C LEU A 245 -14.10 -3.54 -8.07
N LEU A 246 -14.32 -3.87 -9.34
CA LEU A 246 -15.59 -3.61 -10.02
C LEU A 246 -16.70 -4.57 -9.59
N GLU A 247 -16.36 -5.68 -8.92
CA GLU A 247 -17.31 -6.68 -8.42
C GLU A 247 -18.26 -7.18 -9.53
N GLU A 248 -19.56 -7.24 -9.29
CA GLU A 248 -20.58 -7.68 -10.25
C GLU A 248 -20.52 -6.97 -11.61
N LYS A 249 -20.02 -5.73 -11.63
CA LYS A 249 -19.87 -4.93 -12.87
C LYS A 249 -18.76 -5.46 -13.77
N ALA A 250 -17.88 -6.32 -13.28
CA ALA A 250 -16.86 -7.00 -14.05
C ALA A 250 -17.33 -8.33 -14.68
N LYS A 251 -18.56 -8.80 -14.45
CA LYS A 251 -19.08 -10.02 -15.07
C LYS A 251 -18.94 -10.11 -16.60
N PRO A 252 -19.05 -9.02 -17.38
CA PRO A 252 -18.78 -9.10 -18.83
C PRO A 252 -17.34 -9.51 -19.17
N ALA A 253 -16.40 -9.38 -18.22
CA ALA A 253 -15.00 -9.82 -18.36
C ALA A 253 -14.75 -11.27 -17.94
N LEU A 254 -15.78 -12.06 -17.58
CA LEU A 254 -15.66 -13.40 -17.02
C LEU A 254 -14.68 -14.29 -17.79
N LYS A 255 -14.82 -14.39 -19.09
CA LYS A 255 -13.90 -15.18 -19.95
C LYS A 255 -12.44 -14.73 -19.87
N THR A 256 -12.21 -13.43 -19.71
CA THR A 256 -10.87 -12.86 -19.53
C THR A 256 -10.29 -13.24 -18.16
N ILE A 257 -11.13 -13.19 -17.12
CA ILE A 257 -10.77 -13.56 -15.76
C ILE A 257 -10.46 -15.06 -15.67
N GLU A 258 -11.29 -15.91 -16.29
CA GLU A 258 -11.06 -17.36 -16.37
C GLU A 258 -9.75 -17.69 -17.07
N LYS A 259 -9.44 -17.00 -18.17
CA LYS A 259 -8.16 -17.18 -18.86
C LYS A 259 -6.96 -16.81 -17.96
N ALA A 260 -7.11 -15.84 -17.08
CA ALA A 260 -6.05 -15.41 -16.18
C ALA A 260 -5.72 -16.42 -15.07
N LEU A 261 -6.51 -17.47 -14.87
CA LEU A 261 -6.17 -18.59 -13.97
C LEU A 261 -4.92 -19.35 -14.41
N THR A 262 -4.52 -19.22 -15.66
CA THR A 262 -3.31 -19.84 -16.25
C THR A 262 -2.30 -18.79 -16.71
N ASP A 263 -2.34 -17.59 -16.16
CA ASP A 263 -1.35 -16.55 -16.43
C ASP A 263 0.05 -16.98 -15.97
N ASP A 264 1.10 -16.48 -16.62
CA ASP A 264 2.48 -16.77 -16.23
C ASP A 264 2.84 -16.18 -14.84
N SER A 265 2.12 -15.16 -14.39
CA SER A 265 2.29 -14.55 -13.07
C SER A 265 1.36 -15.18 -12.04
N THR A 266 1.95 -15.75 -10.97
CA THR A 266 1.22 -16.33 -9.85
C THR A 266 0.32 -15.32 -9.14
N GLU A 267 0.71 -14.04 -9.09
CA GLU A 267 -0.08 -12.96 -8.50
C GLU A 267 -1.32 -12.63 -9.33
N VAL A 268 -1.19 -12.70 -10.66
CA VAL A 268 -2.34 -12.53 -11.58
C VAL A 268 -3.29 -13.72 -11.44
N GLN A 269 -2.77 -14.96 -11.42
CA GLN A 269 -3.58 -16.17 -11.19
C GLN A 269 -4.36 -16.07 -9.87
N MET A 270 -3.68 -15.67 -8.80
CA MET A 270 -4.26 -15.53 -7.47
C MET A 270 -5.39 -14.49 -7.45
N MET A 271 -5.19 -13.32 -8.06
CA MET A 271 -6.24 -12.29 -8.15
C MET A 271 -7.41 -12.73 -9.03
N ALA A 272 -7.15 -13.48 -10.10
CA ALA A 272 -8.20 -14.05 -10.96
C ALA A 272 -9.07 -15.07 -10.18
N ALA A 273 -8.43 -15.98 -9.45
CA ALA A 273 -9.14 -16.95 -8.61
C ALA A 273 -9.99 -16.25 -7.54
N TRP A 274 -9.44 -15.23 -6.90
CA TRP A 274 -10.16 -14.44 -5.90
C TRP A 274 -11.35 -13.70 -6.51
N THR A 275 -11.21 -13.19 -7.73
CA THR A 275 -12.32 -12.54 -8.46
C THR A 275 -13.43 -13.52 -8.78
N LEU A 276 -13.09 -14.73 -9.26
CA LEU A 276 -14.06 -15.79 -9.52
C LEU A 276 -14.78 -16.26 -8.26
N HIS A 277 -14.07 -16.37 -7.14
CA HIS A 277 -14.68 -16.65 -5.85
C HIS A 277 -15.77 -15.63 -5.50
N LYS A 278 -15.49 -14.35 -5.68
CA LYS A 278 -16.50 -13.28 -5.48
C LYS A 278 -17.72 -13.42 -6.41
N PHE A 279 -17.54 -14.01 -7.58
CA PHE A 279 -18.63 -14.27 -8.53
C PHE A 279 -19.40 -15.57 -8.24
N GLY A 280 -19.03 -16.30 -7.20
CA GLY A 280 -19.67 -17.55 -6.78
C GLY A 280 -19.04 -18.81 -7.35
N ASP A 281 -17.99 -18.73 -8.18
CA ASP A 281 -17.25 -19.89 -8.70
C ASP A 281 -16.18 -20.33 -7.69
N GLN A 282 -16.64 -20.94 -6.61
CA GLN A 282 -15.77 -21.36 -5.50
C GLN A 282 -14.85 -22.54 -5.89
N GLU A 283 -15.32 -23.43 -6.76
CA GLU A 283 -14.57 -24.62 -7.15
C GLU A 283 -13.32 -24.25 -7.96
N LYS A 284 -13.46 -23.47 -9.04
CA LYS A 284 -12.31 -23.00 -9.84
C LYS A 284 -11.34 -22.17 -9.01
N ALA A 285 -11.86 -21.31 -8.13
CA ALA A 285 -11.04 -20.51 -7.23
C ALA A 285 -10.20 -21.40 -6.31
N ALA A 286 -10.80 -22.42 -5.67
CA ALA A 286 -10.12 -23.32 -4.75
C ALA A 286 -9.04 -24.16 -5.47
N ILE A 287 -9.34 -24.70 -6.65
CA ILE A 287 -8.40 -25.50 -7.45
C ILE A 287 -7.16 -24.63 -7.80
N THR A 288 -7.38 -23.42 -8.32
CA THR A 288 -6.30 -22.51 -8.72
C THR A 288 -5.47 -22.06 -7.52
N LEU A 289 -6.10 -21.64 -6.43
CA LEU A 289 -5.38 -21.24 -5.21
C LEU A 289 -4.58 -22.39 -4.62
N SER A 290 -5.07 -23.61 -4.67
CA SER A 290 -4.34 -24.80 -4.23
C SER A 290 -3.11 -25.09 -5.10
N ALA A 291 -3.24 -24.92 -6.42
CA ALA A 291 -2.11 -25.08 -7.35
C ALA A 291 -1.04 -24.01 -7.12
N VAL A 292 -1.43 -22.74 -7.04
CA VAL A 292 -0.52 -21.62 -6.78
C VAL A 292 0.15 -21.75 -5.41
N HIS A 293 -0.59 -22.23 -4.40
CA HIS A 293 -0.04 -22.49 -3.06
C HIS A 293 1.09 -23.53 -3.08
N LYS A 294 0.94 -24.59 -3.86
CA LYS A 294 2.00 -25.61 -4.02
C LYS A 294 3.27 -25.04 -4.66
N VAL A 295 3.12 -24.17 -5.65
CA VAL A 295 4.25 -23.49 -6.30
C VAL A 295 4.90 -22.48 -5.36
N ALA A 296 4.10 -21.74 -4.60
CA ALA A 296 4.55 -20.72 -3.66
C ALA A 296 5.25 -21.26 -2.41
N ASN A 297 5.25 -22.57 -2.18
CA ASN A 297 5.79 -23.19 -0.95
C ASN A 297 7.28 -22.87 -0.69
N LYS A 298 8.01 -22.40 -1.71
CA LYS A 298 9.41 -21.96 -1.60
C LYS A 298 9.55 -20.46 -1.28
N ASP A 299 8.46 -19.71 -1.37
CA ASP A 299 8.41 -18.26 -1.19
C ASP A 299 7.46 -17.90 -0.04
N LYS A 300 8.03 -17.64 1.14
CA LYS A 300 7.25 -17.41 2.36
C LYS A 300 6.20 -16.28 2.25
N PRO A 301 6.49 -15.06 1.74
CA PRO A 301 5.49 -14.00 1.66
C PRO A 301 4.31 -14.33 0.75
N LEU A 302 4.58 -14.92 -0.41
CA LEU A 302 3.52 -15.34 -1.34
C LEU A 302 2.70 -16.48 -0.72
N TYR A 303 3.37 -17.46 -0.14
CA TYR A 303 2.75 -18.59 0.55
C TYR A 303 1.76 -18.11 1.64
N GLU A 304 2.19 -17.22 2.52
CA GLU A 304 1.34 -16.70 3.59
C GLU A 304 0.17 -15.83 3.05
N SER A 305 0.37 -15.11 1.96
CA SER A 305 -0.71 -14.36 1.29
C SER A 305 -1.77 -15.29 0.72
N ILE A 306 -1.36 -16.33 -0.01
CA ILE A 306 -2.26 -17.33 -0.59
C ILE A 306 -2.99 -18.11 0.50
N LYS A 307 -2.28 -18.54 1.54
CA LYS A 307 -2.86 -19.25 2.69
C LYS A 307 -3.96 -18.44 3.38
N ARG A 308 -3.76 -17.13 3.53
CA ARG A 308 -4.81 -16.24 4.08
C ARG A 308 -6.02 -16.16 3.18
N TRP A 309 -5.82 -16.09 1.88
CA TRP A 309 -6.92 -16.06 0.93
C TRP A 309 -7.64 -17.40 0.84
N MET A 310 -6.91 -18.51 0.89
CA MET A 310 -7.53 -19.83 1.00
C MET A 310 -8.38 -19.96 2.27
N ASN A 311 -7.91 -19.45 3.40
CA ASN A 311 -8.67 -19.45 4.64
C ASN A 311 -9.92 -18.55 4.59
N ALA A 312 -9.88 -17.48 3.79
CA ALA A 312 -11.06 -16.63 3.55
C ALA A 312 -12.07 -17.29 2.59
N VAL A 313 -11.60 -18.10 1.63
CA VAL A 313 -12.44 -18.88 0.69
C VAL A 313 -13.06 -20.10 1.39
N HIS A 314 -12.28 -20.76 2.23
CA HIS A 314 -12.71 -21.92 3.03
C HIS A 314 -12.36 -21.69 4.51
N PRO A 315 -13.16 -20.88 5.23
CA PRO A 315 -12.94 -20.73 6.65
C PRO A 315 -13.04 -22.11 7.30
N LYS A 316 -11.96 -22.59 7.87
CA LYS A 316 -12.00 -23.79 8.73
C LYS A 316 -12.89 -23.42 9.91
N HIS A 317 -14.02 -24.09 10.04
CA HIS A 317 -14.91 -23.99 11.17
C HIS A 317 -14.21 -24.31 12.49
#